data_251ba33c89f179ecd11a8b0db5118c25
#
_entry.id   251ba33c89f179ecd11a8b0db5118c25
#
_cell.length_a   1.000
_cell.length_b   1.000
_cell.length_c   1.000
_cell.angle_alpha   90.00
_cell.angle_beta   90.00
_cell.angle_gamma   90.00
#
_symmetry.space_group_name_H-M   'P 1'
#
loop_
_entity.id
_entity.type
_entity.pdbx_description
1 polymer ?
#
loop_
_entity_poly.entity_id
_entity_poly.type
_entity_poly.pdbx_seq_one_letter_code
_entity_poly.pdbx_strand_id
1 'polypeptide(L)' 'MMTRLDWEINITNLAESVAEKYGAEVARTPFARYGATCFDDLNPAYYSEVFGDLMLMDEDD' A
#
# COMPACT_ATOMS: atom_id res chain seq x y z
N MET A 1 12.72 -14.27 -2.15
CA MET A 1 11.24 -14.24 -2.02
C MET A 1 10.86 -13.35 -0.83
N MET A 2 9.87 -12.50 -1.00
CA MET A 2 9.44 -11.61 0.07
C MET A 2 8.55 -12.32 1.08
N THR A 3 8.87 -12.14 2.37
CA THR A 3 8.04 -12.66 3.45
C THR A 3 6.93 -11.65 3.74
N ARG A 4 5.98 -12.04 4.62
CA ARG A 4 4.94 -11.11 5.07
C ARG A 4 5.55 -9.87 5.70
N LEU A 5 6.61 -10.05 6.49
CA LEU A 5 7.29 -8.92 7.11
C LEU A 5 7.90 -7.98 6.08
N ASP A 6 8.49 -8.54 5.03
CA ASP A 6 9.05 -7.74 3.96
C ASP A 6 7.95 -6.92 3.27
N TRP A 7 6.81 -7.55 2.99
CA TRP A 7 5.69 -6.85 2.39
C TRP A 7 5.16 -5.76 3.32
N GLU A 8 5.08 -6.06 4.61
CA GLU A 8 4.58 -5.09 5.58
C GLU A 8 5.46 -3.85 5.60
N ILE A 9 6.77 -4.02 5.69
CA ILE A 9 7.71 -2.90 5.73
C ILE A 9 7.60 -2.07 4.46
N ASN A 10 7.65 -2.73 3.31
CA ASN A 10 7.67 -2.02 2.03
C ASN A 10 6.34 -1.34 1.74
N ILE A 11 5.23 -2.02 1.97
CA ILE A 11 3.92 -1.43 1.70
C ILE A 11 3.64 -0.29 2.67
N THR A 12 3.95 -0.47 3.96
CA THR A 12 3.71 0.56 4.97
C THR A 12 4.52 1.81 4.67
N ASN A 13 5.81 1.65 4.37
CA ASN A 13 6.66 2.80 4.05
C ASN A 13 6.17 3.54 2.82
N LEU A 14 5.76 2.80 1.81
CA LEU A 14 5.27 3.38 0.57
C LEU A 14 3.95 4.09 0.79
N ALA A 15 3.07 3.49 1.59
CA ALA A 15 1.78 4.11 1.92
C ALA A 15 1.98 5.40 2.70
N GLU A 16 2.96 5.42 3.62
CA GLU A 16 3.27 6.64 4.36
C GLU A 16 3.78 7.74 3.44
N SER A 17 4.60 7.37 2.47
CA SER A 17 5.10 8.34 1.49
C SER A 17 3.96 8.95 0.69
N VAL A 18 3.03 8.12 0.23
CA VAL A 18 1.86 8.59 -0.51
C VAL A 18 0.99 9.47 0.38
N ALA A 19 0.82 9.09 1.65
CA ALA A 19 0.02 9.86 2.59
C ALA A 19 0.61 11.25 2.83
N GLU A 20 1.93 11.35 2.86
CA GLU A 20 2.58 12.65 3.04
C GLU A 20 2.40 13.54 1.82
N LYS A 21 2.39 12.95 0.64
CA LYS A 21 2.26 13.72 -0.61
C LYS A 21 0.81 14.09 -0.92
N TYR A 22 -0.12 13.17 -0.69
CA TYR A 22 -1.50 13.32 -1.20
C TYR A 22 -2.56 13.18 -0.12
N GLY A 23 -2.18 12.83 1.10
CA GLY A 23 -3.13 12.65 2.20
C GLY A 23 -3.41 11.19 2.49
N ALA A 24 -3.81 10.92 3.75
CA ALA A 24 -4.03 9.55 4.21
C ALA A 24 -5.16 8.85 3.45
N GLU A 25 -6.18 9.60 3.06
CA GLU A 25 -7.31 8.99 2.34
C GLU A 25 -6.89 8.46 0.97
N VAL A 26 -6.01 9.20 0.29
CA VAL A 26 -5.48 8.75 -1.00
C VAL A 26 -4.65 7.49 -0.82
N ALA A 27 -3.83 7.45 0.24
CA ALA A 27 -2.99 6.28 0.50
C ALA A 27 -3.81 5.03 0.83
N ARG A 28 -5.03 5.20 1.32
CA ARG A 28 -5.91 4.06 1.65
C ARG A 28 -6.64 3.48 0.44
N THR A 29 -6.72 4.21 -0.67
CA THR A 29 -7.50 3.73 -1.81
C THR A 29 -7.03 2.39 -2.37
N PRO A 30 -5.70 2.10 -2.46
CA PRO A 30 -5.30 0.77 -2.91
C PRO A 30 -5.76 -0.35 -1.99
N PHE A 31 -5.76 -0.11 -0.67
CA PHE A 31 -6.26 -1.10 0.28
C PHE A 31 -7.77 -1.28 0.15
N ALA A 32 -8.50 -0.17 0.05
CA ALA A 32 -9.96 -0.21 -0.05
C ALA A 32 -10.42 -0.95 -1.31
N ARG A 33 -9.64 -0.87 -2.36
CA ARG A 33 -9.95 -1.56 -3.62
C ARG A 33 -10.07 -3.06 -3.41
N TYR A 34 -9.36 -3.62 -2.44
CA TYR A 34 -9.36 -5.05 -2.14
C TYR A 34 -10.05 -5.36 -0.82
N GLY A 35 -10.88 -4.43 -0.34
CA GLY A 35 -11.70 -4.66 0.85
C GLY A 35 -10.96 -4.52 2.17
N ALA A 36 -9.82 -3.84 2.18
CA ALA A 36 -9.02 -3.66 3.39
C ALA A 36 -8.98 -2.19 3.80
N THR A 37 -8.66 -1.95 5.07
CA THR A 37 -8.48 -0.57 5.57
C THR A 37 -6.99 -0.26 5.76
N CYS A 38 -6.18 -1.29 6.00
CA CYS A 38 -4.75 -1.14 6.19
C CYS A 38 -4.08 -2.47 5.87
N PHE A 39 -2.75 -2.53 6.06
CA PHE A 39 -2.01 -3.73 5.75
C PHE A 39 -2.50 -4.94 6.57
N ASP A 40 -2.86 -4.72 7.84
CA ASP A 40 -3.19 -5.82 8.74
C ASP A 40 -4.38 -6.66 8.27
N ASP A 41 -5.38 -6.04 7.65
CA ASP A 41 -6.54 -6.77 7.17
C ASP A 41 -6.52 -7.01 5.66
N LEU A 42 -5.39 -6.71 5.01
CA LEU A 42 -5.24 -6.97 3.59
C LEU A 42 -4.93 -8.44 3.34
N ASN A 43 -5.67 -9.04 2.42
CA ASN A 43 -5.42 -10.42 2.01
C ASN A 43 -4.03 -10.51 1.37
N PRO A 44 -3.17 -11.45 1.81
CA PRO A 44 -1.82 -11.58 1.25
C PRO A 44 -1.79 -11.76 -0.27
N ALA A 45 -2.85 -12.31 -0.85
CA ALA A 45 -2.93 -12.48 -2.30
C ALA A 45 -2.85 -11.15 -3.05
N TYR A 46 -3.14 -10.05 -2.37
CA TYR A 46 -3.17 -8.72 -3.00
C TYR A 46 -1.99 -7.85 -2.60
N TYR A 47 -0.99 -8.39 -1.90
CA TYR A 47 0.16 -7.60 -1.49
C TYR A 47 0.85 -6.94 -2.68
N SER A 48 1.15 -7.72 -3.72
CA SER A 48 1.84 -7.18 -4.88
C SER A 48 0.97 -6.17 -5.65
N GLU A 49 -0.33 -6.40 -5.67
CA GLU A 49 -1.25 -5.47 -6.34
C GLU A 49 -1.26 -4.11 -5.64
N VAL A 50 -1.39 -4.13 -4.32
CA VAL A 50 -1.40 -2.89 -3.54
C VAL A 50 -0.05 -2.19 -3.64
N PHE A 51 1.04 -2.95 -3.57
CA PHE A 51 2.38 -2.40 -3.69
C PHE A 51 2.54 -1.69 -5.04
N GLY A 52 2.10 -2.32 -6.12
CA GLY A 52 2.18 -1.73 -7.44
C GLY A 52 1.36 -0.45 -7.57
N ASP A 53 0.15 -0.46 -7.01
CA ASP A 53 -0.70 0.73 -7.03
C ASP A 53 -0.04 1.88 -6.27
N LEU A 54 0.51 1.60 -5.08
CA LEU A 54 1.16 2.63 -4.29
C LEU A 54 2.42 3.17 -4.98
N MET A 55 3.16 2.29 -5.65
CA MET A 55 4.34 2.73 -6.38
C MET A 55 3.98 3.71 -7.50
N LEU A 56 2.92 3.42 -8.23
CA LEU A 56 2.47 4.31 -9.29
C LEU A 56 2.06 5.67 -8.74
N MET A 57 1.37 5.67 -7.60
CA MET A 57 0.96 6.91 -6.96
C MET A 57 2.16 7.70 -6.46
N ASP A 58 3.16 7.01 -5.91
CA ASP A 58 4.34 7.66 -5.36
C ASP A 58 5.24 8.25 -6.43
N GLU A 59 5.27 7.62 -7.60
CA GLU A 59 6.08 8.11 -8.73
C GLU A 59 5.45 9.29 -9.44
N ASP A 60 4.19 9.49 -9.26
CA ASP A 60 3.43 10.51 -9.97
C ASP A 60 3.61 11.86 -9.29
N ASP A 61 4.58 12.59 -9.71
CA ASP A 61 4.87 13.93 -9.19
C ASP A 61 4.03 14.99 -9.90
#